data_752a246a20cbad52a8a2e1aaaa1342a7
#
_entry.id   752a246a20cbad52a8a2e1aaaa1342a7
#
_cell.length_a   1.000
_cell.length_b   1.000
_cell.length_c   1.000
_cell.angle_alpha   90.00
_cell.angle_beta   90.00
_cell.angle_gamma   90.00
#
_symmetry.space_group_name_H-M   'P 1'
#
loop_
_entity.id
_entity.type
_entity.pdbx_description
1 polymer ?
#
loop_
_entity_poly.entity_id
_entity_poly.type
_entity_poly.pdbx_seq_one_letter_code
_entity_poly.pdbx_strand_id
1 'polypeptide(L)'
;MPAPVKLGTLLLLSGALAISACKTKPPKELPPEPGAPTSSTDTGQLGAAVPGSQADFVQIMAGQDTIYFDTDRYDIDSGDQAALAKQAQWLARYPAKRATVEGHSDERGTREYNIALGERRANAAKNYLVSLGVDPSRLSTVSYGKERPVALGSDQQAWAQNRRAVTVTID
;
A
#
# COMPACT_ATOMS: atom_id res chain seq x y z
N MET A 1 -13.83 47.84 63.19
CA MET A 1 -15.27 47.78 63.57
C MET A 1 -15.93 46.85 62.62
N PRO A 2 -16.38 45.70 63.08
CA PRO A 2 -16.97 44.70 62.17
C PRO A 2 -18.50 44.88 62.08
N ALA A 3 -19.10 44.68 60.96
CA ALA A 3 -20.54 44.66 60.76
C ALA A 3 -21.01 43.24 60.39
N PRO A 4 -22.24 42.86 60.68
CA PRO A 4 -22.60 41.51 61.02
C PRO A 4 -23.11 40.65 59.84
N VAL A 5 -22.87 39.35 60.00
CA VAL A 5 -23.36 38.21 59.18
C VAL A 5 -24.88 38.11 59.38
N LYS A 6 -25.64 38.05 58.26
CA LYS A 6 -27.02 37.59 58.23
C LYS A 6 -27.13 36.15 57.76
N LEU A 7 -27.52 35.30 58.67
CA LEU A 7 -27.89 33.91 58.51
C LEU A 7 -29.25 33.84 57.79
N GLY A 8 -29.29 33.25 56.59
CA GLY A 8 -30.51 33.05 55.78
C GLY A 8 -30.78 31.57 55.59
N THR A 9 -31.93 31.20 56.02
CA THR A 9 -32.54 29.89 56.22
C THR A 9 -32.52 28.97 54.97
N LEU A 10 -32.12 27.73 55.18
CA LEU A 10 -32.12 26.61 54.30
C LEU A 10 -33.56 26.09 54.08
N LEU A 11 -34.05 26.06 52.83
CA LEU A 11 -35.28 25.39 52.47
C LEU A 11 -34.95 24.21 51.54
N LEU A 12 -35.04 23.00 52.10
CA LEU A 12 -34.91 21.75 51.38
C LEU A 12 -36.20 21.50 50.55
N LEU A 13 -36.08 21.51 49.24
CA LEU A 13 -37.09 21.07 48.32
C LEU A 13 -36.68 19.75 47.68
N SER A 14 -37.24 18.63 48.16
CA SER A 14 -37.07 17.29 47.61
C SER A 14 -37.84 17.19 46.30
N GLY A 15 -37.09 17.24 45.14
CA GLY A 15 -37.63 16.94 43.82
C GLY A 15 -37.33 15.49 43.46
N ALA A 16 -38.35 14.63 43.45
CA ALA A 16 -38.25 13.28 42.95
C ALA A 16 -38.11 13.28 41.40
N LEU A 17 -36.90 12.94 40.92
CA LEU A 17 -36.66 12.77 39.49
C LEU A 17 -37.09 11.38 39.05
N ALA A 18 -38.25 11.26 38.39
CA ALA A 18 -38.69 10.03 37.75
C ALA A 18 -37.82 9.76 36.52
N ILE A 19 -36.94 8.75 36.62
CA ILE A 19 -36.16 8.26 35.50
C ILE A 19 -37.10 7.42 34.63
N SER A 20 -37.58 8.00 33.53
CA SER A 20 -38.28 7.28 32.48
C SER A 20 -37.27 6.42 31.72
N ALA A 21 -37.26 5.12 31.97
CA ALA A 21 -36.51 4.14 31.25
C ALA A 21 -37.06 4.00 29.82
N CYS A 22 -36.51 4.69 28.86
CA CYS A 22 -36.71 4.40 27.46
C CYS A 22 -36.12 3.01 27.14
N LYS A 23 -36.98 2.01 26.97
CA LYS A 23 -36.63 0.71 26.38
C LYS A 23 -36.21 0.96 24.93
N THR A 24 -34.92 1.08 24.69
CA THR A 24 -34.33 1.00 23.35
C THR A 24 -34.53 -0.43 22.85
N LYS A 25 -35.30 -0.62 21.77
CA LYS A 25 -35.32 -1.87 21.03
C LYS A 25 -33.90 -2.20 20.58
N PRO A 26 -33.45 -3.47 20.69
CA PRO A 26 -32.19 -3.87 20.12
C PRO A 26 -32.18 -3.57 18.60
N PRO A 27 -31.06 -3.15 18.03
CA PRO A 27 -30.95 -2.93 16.59
C PRO A 27 -31.33 -4.23 15.87
N LYS A 28 -32.17 -4.09 14.85
CA LYS A 28 -32.51 -5.18 13.94
C LYS A 28 -31.20 -5.65 13.31
N GLU A 29 -30.89 -6.93 13.50
CA GLU A 29 -29.70 -7.57 12.93
C GLU A 29 -29.63 -7.23 11.44
N LEU A 30 -28.54 -6.58 11.01
CA LEU A 30 -28.28 -6.31 9.60
C LEU A 30 -28.20 -7.66 8.87
N PRO A 31 -28.71 -7.75 7.63
CA PRO A 31 -28.48 -8.93 6.80
C PRO A 31 -26.93 -9.14 6.69
N PRO A 32 -26.44 -10.39 6.64
CA PRO A 32 -25.04 -10.66 6.48
C PRO A 32 -24.54 -9.96 5.21
N GLU A 33 -23.47 -9.20 5.34
CA GLU A 33 -22.79 -8.59 4.19
C GLU A 33 -22.50 -9.67 3.14
N PRO A 34 -22.73 -9.39 1.83
CA PRO A 34 -22.38 -10.34 0.79
C PRO A 34 -20.87 -10.56 0.84
N GLY A 35 -20.44 -11.73 1.33
CA GLY A 35 -19.13 -12.31 1.15
C GLY A 35 -17.97 -11.34 1.18
N ALA A 36 -17.52 -10.94 2.38
CA ALA A 36 -16.11 -10.58 2.52
C ALA A 36 -15.29 -11.76 1.94
N PRO A 37 -14.28 -11.48 1.06
CA PRO A 37 -13.41 -12.55 0.63
C PRO A 37 -12.83 -13.17 1.91
N THR A 38 -13.15 -14.43 2.13
CA THR A 38 -12.52 -15.23 3.16
C THR A 38 -11.02 -15.17 2.85
N SER A 39 -10.30 -14.33 3.59
CA SER A 39 -8.86 -14.47 3.70
C SER A 39 -8.65 -15.85 4.31
N SER A 40 -8.49 -16.84 3.47
CA SER A 40 -7.92 -18.11 3.85
C SER A 40 -6.53 -17.79 4.37
N THR A 41 -6.44 -17.64 5.69
CA THR A 41 -5.18 -17.73 6.40
C THR A 41 -4.77 -19.19 6.26
N ASP A 42 -4.25 -19.53 5.08
CA ASP A 42 -3.52 -20.78 4.89
C ASP A 42 -2.18 -20.63 5.62
N THR A 43 -2.24 -20.88 6.91
CA THR A 43 -1.05 -21.10 7.75
C THR A 43 -0.62 -22.56 7.52
N GLY A 44 -0.33 -22.86 6.27
CA GLY A 44 0.03 -24.17 5.81
C GLY A 44 1.31 -24.16 5.01
N GLN A 45 2.39 -24.59 5.64
CA GLN A 45 3.56 -25.16 4.99
C GLN A 45 4.29 -24.21 4.04
N LEU A 46 5.52 -23.86 4.38
CA LEU A 46 6.57 -23.37 3.47
C LEU A 46 6.86 -24.46 2.40
N GLY A 47 5.86 -24.77 1.60
CA GLY A 47 6.00 -25.52 0.37
C GLY A 47 6.71 -24.62 -0.64
N ALA A 48 7.64 -25.16 -1.41
CA ALA A 48 8.29 -24.46 -2.50
C ALA A 48 7.22 -23.79 -3.38
N ALA A 49 7.40 -22.50 -3.69
CA ALA A 49 6.46 -21.76 -4.55
C ALA A 49 6.30 -22.52 -5.88
N VAL A 50 5.09 -22.53 -6.40
CA VAL A 50 4.82 -23.16 -7.70
C VAL A 50 5.67 -22.46 -8.78
N PRO A 51 6.52 -23.19 -9.52
CA PRO A 51 7.39 -22.59 -10.53
C PRO A 51 6.59 -21.73 -11.54
N GLY A 52 7.04 -20.50 -11.75
CA GLY A 52 6.38 -19.55 -12.64
C GLY A 52 5.21 -18.77 -12.01
N SER A 53 4.88 -18.97 -10.74
CA SER A 53 3.90 -18.15 -10.02
C SER A 53 4.50 -16.81 -9.54
N GLN A 54 3.64 -15.86 -9.14
CA GLN A 54 4.11 -14.64 -8.50
C GLN A 54 4.94 -14.93 -7.21
N ALA A 55 4.56 -15.95 -6.45
CA ALA A 55 5.32 -16.36 -5.28
C ALA A 55 6.73 -16.87 -5.62
N ASP A 56 6.87 -17.66 -6.71
CA ASP A 56 8.16 -18.10 -7.24
C ASP A 56 9.00 -16.91 -7.70
N PHE A 57 8.39 -15.96 -8.41
CA PHE A 57 9.07 -14.74 -8.84
C PHE A 57 9.64 -13.96 -7.64
N VAL A 58 8.81 -13.64 -6.66
CA VAL A 58 9.22 -12.89 -5.46
C VAL A 58 10.32 -13.65 -4.68
N GLN A 59 10.15 -14.96 -4.51
CA GLN A 59 11.13 -15.79 -3.83
C GLN A 59 12.49 -15.79 -4.54
N ILE A 60 12.50 -15.93 -5.87
CA ILE A 60 13.74 -15.94 -6.68
C ILE A 60 14.36 -14.55 -6.71
N MET A 61 13.54 -13.49 -6.82
CA MET A 61 14.03 -12.12 -6.85
C MET A 61 14.65 -11.71 -5.52
N ALA A 62 14.13 -12.18 -4.38
CA ALA A 62 14.66 -11.85 -3.04
C ALA A 62 14.81 -10.33 -2.83
N GLY A 63 13.76 -9.56 -3.15
CA GLY A 63 13.71 -8.12 -3.07
C GLY A 63 14.17 -7.38 -4.34
N GLN A 64 14.72 -8.08 -5.34
CA GLN A 64 15.10 -7.50 -6.65
C GLN A 64 13.94 -7.45 -7.66
N ASP A 65 12.71 -7.71 -7.22
CA ASP A 65 11.47 -7.38 -7.92
C ASP A 65 11.16 -5.88 -7.87
N THR A 66 11.86 -5.15 -7.01
CA THR A 66 11.73 -3.71 -6.76
C THR A 66 13.04 -3.01 -7.10
N ILE A 67 12.94 -1.87 -7.79
CA ILE A 67 14.03 -0.93 -8.05
C ILE A 67 13.71 0.43 -7.44
N TYR A 68 14.74 1.24 -7.15
CA TYR A 68 14.59 2.48 -6.42
C TYR A 68 15.11 3.68 -7.21
N PHE A 69 14.62 4.86 -6.86
CA PHE A 69 14.97 6.09 -7.58
C PHE A 69 15.34 7.21 -6.63
N ASP A 70 16.20 8.10 -7.10
CA ASP A 70 16.46 9.37 -6.44
C ASP A 70 15.24 10.31 -6.50
N THR A 71 15.30 11.39 -5.71
CA THR A 71 14.26 12.43 -5.69
C THR A 71 14.09 13.01 -7.10
N ASP A 72 12.83 13.06 -7.56
CA ASP A 72 12.41 13.57 -8.88
C ASP A 72 13.09 12.91 -10.10
N ARG A 73 13.73 11.75 -9.90
CA ARG A 73 14.40 10.99 -10.95
C ARG A 73 13.64 9.72 -11.34
N TYR A 74 13.90 9.25 -12.56
CA TYR A 74 13.39 8.01 -13.15
C TYR A 74 14.44 7.28 -14.01
N ASP A 75 15.70 7.68 -13.95
CA ASP A 75 16.83 6.99 -14.58
C ASP A 75 17.21 5.76 -13.75
N ILE A 76 17.65 4.71 -14.41
CA ILE A 76 17.97 3.41 -13.81
C ILE A 76 19.48 3.36 -13.59
N ASP A 77 19.89 3.21 -12.34
CA ASP A 77 21.30 3.07 -11.99
C ASP A 77 21.85 1.65 -12.25
N SER A 78 23.15 1.44 -12.03
CA SER A 78 23.80 0.15 -12.29
C SER A 78 23.30 -0.99 -11.38
N GLY A 79 22.91 -0.69 -10.15
CA GLY A 79 22.36 -1.67 -9.22
C GLY A 79 20.96 -2.12 -9.68
N ASP A 80 20.10 -1.17 -10.05
CA ASP A 80 18.78 -1.40 -10.60
C ASP A 80 18.83 -2.14 -11.95
N GLN A 81 19.84 -1.85 -12.78
CA GLN A 81 20.08 -2.61 -14.03
C GLN A 81 20.32 -4.10 -13.75
N ALA A 82 21.09 -4.43 -12.72
CA ALA A 82 21.33 -5.83 -12.33
C ALA A 82 20.05 -6.51 -11.84
N ALA A 83 19.22 -5.82 -11.06
CA ALA A 83 17.92 -6.31 -10.60
C ALA A 83 16.99 -6.58 -11.80
N LEU A 84 16.85 -5.64 -12.73
CA LEU A 84 16.05 -5.80 -13.94
C LEU A 84 16.57 -6.90 -14.86
N ALA A 85 17.89 -7.10 -14.95
CA ALA A 85 18.47 -8.21 -15.72
C ALA A 85 18.06 -9.57 -15.14
N LYS A 86 18.01 -9.71 -13.81
CA LYS A 86 17.53 -10.93 -13.14
C LYS A 86 16.03 -11.14 -13.38
N GLN A 87 15.22 -10.08 -13.33
CA GLN A 87 13.80 -10.13 -13.67
C GLN A 87 13.58 -10.58 -15.12
N ALA A 88 14.34 -10.01 -16.07
CA ALA A 88 14.26 -10.40 -17.48
C ALA A 88 14.62 -11.87 -17.70
N GLN A 89 15.63 -12.40 -16.99
CA GLN A 89 15.99 -13.83 -17.04
C GLN A 89 14.85 -14.74 -16.57
N TRP A 90 14.15 -14.35 -15.49
CA TRP A 90 12.98 -15.09 -15.03
C TRP A 90 11.85 -15.04 -16.04
N LEU A 91 11.54 -13.86 -16.59
CA LEU A 91 10.52 -13.68 -17.63
C LEU A 91 10.86 -14.46 -18.92
N ALA A 92 12.14 -14.62 -19.25
CA ALA A 92 12.59 -15.45 -20.38
C ALA A 92 12.38 -16.95 -20.11
N ARG A 93 12.56 -17.39 -18.86
CA ARG A 93 12.28 -18.79 -18.45
C ARG A 93 10.79 -19.14 -18.52
N TYR A 94 9.92 -18.15 -18.30
CA TYR A 94 8.47 -18.32 -18.30
C TYR A 94 7.80 -17.44 -19.38
N PRO A 95 7.91 -17.82 -20.67
CA PRO A 95 7.50 -16.94 -21.78
C PRO A 95 5.99 -16.66 -21.84
N ALA A 96 5.15 -17.51 -21.24
CA ALA A 96 3.70 -17.30 -21.17
C ALA A 96 3.28 -16.27 -20.10
N LYS A 97 4.17 -15.96 -19.16
CA LYS A 97 3.84 -15.04 -18.06
C LYS A 97 3.91 -13.58 -18.49
N ARG A 98 3.00 -12.80 -17.96
CA ARG A 98 2.93 -11.34 -18.14
C ARG A 98 3.33 -10.66 -16.84
N ALA A 99 3.66 -9.39 -16.93
CA ALA A 99 3.97 -8.59 -15.73
C ALA A 99 3.40 -7.17 -15.86
N THR A 100 3.07 -6.61 -14.70
CA THR A 100 2.78 -5.18 -14.55
C THR A 100 3.92 -4.54 -13.79
N VAL A 101 4.43 -3.43 -14.31
CA VAL A 101 5.40 -2.60 -13.61
C VAL A 101 4.63 -1.47 -12.93
N GLU A 102 4.67 -1.45 -11.62
CA GLU A 102 4.02 -0.46 -10.78
C GLU A 102 4.99 0.67 -10.43
N GLY A 103 4.61 1.93 -10.70
CA GLY A 103 5.43 3.09 -10.38
C GLY A 103 4.89 3.86 -9.17
N HIS A 104 5.81 4.22 -8.28
CA HIS A 104 5.51 4.89 -7.03
C HIS A 104 6.41 6.11 -6.79
N SER A 105 5.95 6.99 -5.91
CA SER A 105 6.67 8.18 -5.47
C SER A 105 6.55 8.36 -3.96
N ASP A 106 7.36 9.25 -3.40
CA ASP A 106 7.19 9.69 -2.01
C ASP A 106 6.01 10.67 -1.88
N GLU A 107 5.67 11.03 -0.66
CA GLU A 107 4.48 11.83 -0.33
C GLU A 107 4.55 13.30 -0.78
N ARG A 108 5.74 13.83 -1.09
CA ARG A 108 5.96 15.25 -1.38
C ARG A 108 5.40 15.64 -2.75
N GLY A 109 4.88 16.86 -2.86
CA GLY A 109 4.31 17.39 -4.10
C GLY A 109 2.82 17.03 -4.31
N THR A 110 2.27 17.47 -5.44
CA THR A 110 0.85 17.25 -5.79
C THR A 110 0.60 15.80 -6.19
N ARG A 111 -0.67 15.41 -6.16
CA ARG A 111 -1.10 14.08 -6.59
C ARG A 111 -0.80 13.85 -8.07
N GLU A 112 -1.14 14.81 -8.90
CA GLU A 112 -0.99 14.76 -10.36
C GLU A 112 0.49 14.62 -10.74
N TYR A 113 1.35 15.42 -10.12
CA TYR A 113 2.80 15.33 -10.33
C TYR A 113 3.33 13.93 -9.99
N ASN A 114 2.92 13.38 -8.85
CA ASN A 114 3.37 12.08 -8.39
C ASN A 114 2.86 10.91 -9.23
N ILE A 115 1.64 11.00 -9.75
CA ILE A 115 1.13 10.03 -10.73
C ILE A 115 1.98 10.06 -12.00
N ALA A 116 2.27 11.25 -12.55
CA ALA A 116 3.11 11.37 -13.74
C ALA A 116 4.56 10.89 -13.49
N LEU A 117 5.13 11.16 -12.32
CA LEU A 117 6.47 10.67 -11.95
C LEU A 117 6.50 9.15 -11.80
N GLY A 118 5.51 8.57 -11.14
CA GLY A 118 5.38 7.11 -11.02
C GLY A 118 5.23 6.44 -12.40
N GLU A 119 4.48 7.04 -13.31
CA GLU A 119 4.35 6.55 -14.68
C GLU A 119 5.70 6.55 -15.43
N ARG A 120 6.48 7.64 -15.31
CA ARG A 120 7.83 7.69 -15.90
C ARG A 120 8.76 6.62 -15.35
N ARG A 121 8.72 6.34 -14.04
CA ARG A 121 9.49 5.28 -13.38
C ARG A 121 9.09 3.90 -13.87
N ALA A 122 7.79 3.61 -13.92
CA ALA A 122 7.28 2.35 -14.43
C ALA A 122 7.68 2.14 -15.91
N ASN A 123 7.55 3.19 -16.74
CA ASN A 123 7.94 3.12 -18.14
C ASN A 123 9.46 2.97 -18.33
N ALA A 124 10.29 3.60 -17.49
CA ALA A 124 11.74 3.41 -17.53
C ALA A 124 12.11 1.96 -17.27
N ALA A 125 11.58 1.34 -16.21
CA ALA A 125 11.80 -0.07 -15.90
C ALA A 125 11.27 -1.00 -17.01
N LYS A 126 10.06 -0.78 -17.51
CA LYS A 126 9.51 -1.53 -18.65
C LYS A 126 10.42 -1.44 -19.88
N ASN A 127 10.84 -0.24 -20.27
CA ASN A 127 11.68 -0.04 -21.44
C ASN A 127 13.04 -0.74 -21.29
N TYR A 128 13.58 -0.75 -20.08
CA TYR A 128 14.81 -1.48 -19.80
C TYR A 128 14.62 -3.00 -19.92
N LEU A 129 13.52 -3.56 -19.38
CA LEU A 129 13.17 -4.98 -19.55
C LEU A 129 13.00 -5.33 -21.04
N VAL A 130 12.39 -4.47 -21.84
CA VAL A 130 12.24 -4.65 -23.29
C VAL A 130 13.62 -4.64 -23.97
N SER A 131 14.53 -3.76 -23.58
CA SER A 131 15.89 -3.74 -24.12
C SER A 131 16.69 -5.01 -23.81
N LEU A 132 16.30 -5.73 -22.75
CA LEU A 132 16.85 -7.05 -22.39
C LEU A 132 16.15 -8.22 -23.09
N GLY A 133 15.22 -7.96 -24.01
CA GLY A 133 14.56 -8.97 -24.84
C GLY A 133 13.21 -9.45 -24.33
N VAL A 134 12.62 -8.82 -23.32
CA VAL A 134 11.24 -9.12 -22.89
C VAL A 134 10.28 -8.52 -23.91
N ASP A 135 9.32 -9.33 -24.41
CA ASP A 135 8.31 -8.86 -25.37
C ASP A 135 7.46 -7.74 -24.73
N PRO A 136 7.38 -6.54 -25.35
CA PRO A 136 6.61 -5.42 -24.80
C PRO A 136 5.11 -5.70 -24.62
N SER A 137 4.54 -6.63 -25.38
CA SER A 137 3.14 -7.04 -25.25
C SER A 137 2.84 -7.79 -23.94
N ARG A 138 3.88 -8.31 -23.30
CA ARG A 138 3.81 -8.99 -21.99
C ARG A 138 3.91 -8.05 -20.82
N LEU A 139 4.26 -6.77 -21.05
CA LEU A 139 4.53 -5.79 -20.01
C LEU A 139 3.51 -4.66 -20.05
N SER A 140 2.80 -4.46 -18.95
CA SER A 140 1.97 -3.30 -18.70
C SER A 140 2.59 -2.39 -17.64
N THR A 141 2.17 -1.13 -17.60
CA THR A 141 2.58 -0.18 -16.56
C THR A 141 1.36 0.40 -15.87
N VAL A 142 1.51 0.69 -14.59
CA VAL A 142 0.52 1.44 -13.80
C VAL A 142 1.25 2.36 -12.84
N SER A 143 0.72 3.55 -12.62
CA SER A 143 1.23 4.46 -11.61
C SER A 143 0.25 4.59 -10.45
N TYR A 144 0.75 4.40 -9.26
CA TYR A 144 0.05 4.73 -8.02
C TYR A 144 0.52 6.05 -7.43
N GLY A 145 1.55 6.68 -8.03
CA GLY A 145 2.13 7.89 -7.48
C GLY A 145 2.44 7.72 -5.99
N LYS A 146 1.92 8.59 -5.15
CA LYS A 146 2.09 8.55 -3.68
C LYS A 146 0.98 7.82 -2.91
N GLU A 147 0.02 7.21 -3.60
CA GLU A 147 -1.20 6.67 -2.99
C GLU A 147 -0.99 5.30 -2.30
N ARG A 148 0.14 4.62 -2.59
CA ARG A 148 0.47 3.31 -2.01
C ARG A 148 1.86 3.30 -1.40
N PRO A 149 2.09 4.00 -0.29
CA PRO A 149 3.37 3.99 0.39
C PRO A 149 3.66 2.62 1.04
N VAL A 150 4.92 2.20 1.03
CA VAL A 150 5.39 1.01 1.77
C VAL A 150 6.03 1.39 3.10
N ALA A 151 6.53 2.60 3.21
CA ALA A 151 7.05 3.16 4.45
C ALA A 151 6.23 4.37 4.85
N LEU A 152 5.68 4.31 6.07
CA LEU A 152 4.91 5.39 6.67
C LEU A 152 5.88 6.25 7.49
N GLY A 153 6.12 7.47 7.05
CA GLY A 153 7.00 8.42 7.71
C GLY A 153 7.34 9.58 6.79
N SER A 154 7.57 10.75 7.37
CA SER A 154 7.93 11.97 6.65
C SER A 154 9.43 12.27 6.84
N ASP A 155 10.25 11.28 6.52
CA ASP A 155 11.72 11.36 6.61
C ASP A 155 12.40 10.77 5.35
N GLN A 156 13.70 11.01 5.23
CA GLN A 156 14.48 10.60 4.07
C GLN A 156 14.48 9.07 3.85
N GLN A 157 14.45 8.29 4.93
CA GLN A 157 14.46 6.84 4.84
C GLN A 157 13.13 6.31 4.28
N ALA A 158 11.99 6.78 4.80
CA ALA A 158 10.67 6.42 4.30
C ALA A 158 10.49 6.89 2.85
N TRP A 159 10.89 8.13 2.53
CA TRP A 159 10.79 8.62 1.15
C TRP A 159 11.62 7.79 0.16
N ALA A 160 12.84 7.39 0.55
CA ALA A 160 13.68 6.56 -0.31
C ALA A 160 13.02 5.20 -0.64
N GLN A 161 12.37 4.56 0.34
CA GLN A 161 11.64 3.31 0.14
C GLN A 161 10.38 3.48 -0.74
N ASN A 162 9.76 4.65 -0.68
CA ASN A 162 8.55 4.93 -1.47
C ASN A 162 8.86 5.27 -2.93
N ARG A 163 10.05 5.83 -3.23
CA ARG A 163 10.49 6.12 -4.60
C ARG A 163 10.96 4.86 -5.31
N ARG A 164 10.02 4.06 -5.82
CA ARG A 164 10.31 2.73 -6.37
C ARG A 164 9.47 2.41 -7.61
N ALA A 165 9.92 1.40 -8.35
CA ALA A 165 9.08 0.65 -9.27
C ALA A 165 9.13 -0.83 -8.91
N VAL A 166 7.99 -1.49 -8.96
CA VAL A 166 7.82 -2.91 -8.59
C VAL A 166 7.32 -3.68 -9.79
N THR A 167 7.95 -4.81 -10.08
CA THR A 167 7.47 -5.74 -11.10
C THR A 167 6.61 -6.82 -10.45
N VAL A 168 5.35 -6.92 -10.87
CA VAL A 168 4.38 -7.90 -10.39
C VAL A 168 4.00 -8.80 -11.55
N THR A 169 4.21 -10.11 -11.41
CA THR A 169 3.81 -11.07 -12.45
C THR A 169 2.33 -11.39 -12.35
N ILE A 170 1.72 -11.67 -13.49
CA ILE A 170 0.28 -11.98 -13.60
C ILE A 170 0.18 -13.43 -14.06
N ASP A 171 -0.62 -14.20 -13.33
CA ASP A 171 -0.94 -15.60 -13.62
C ASP A 171 -1.96 -15.74 -14.75
#